data_94ecad101c3d87c689e995925855b8f0
#
_entry.id   94ecad101c3d87c689e995925855b8f0
#
_cell.length_a   1.000
_cell.length_b   1.000
_cell.length_c   1.000
_cell.angle_alpha   90.00
_cell.angle_beta   90.00
_cell.angle_gamma   90.00
#
_symmetry.space_group_name_H-M   'P 1'
#
loop_
_entity.id
_entity.type
_entity.pdbx_description
1 polymer ?
#
loop_
_entity_poly.entity_id
_entity_poly.type
_entity_poly.pdbx_seq_one_letter_code
_entity_poly.pdbx_strand_id
1 'polypeptide(L)'
;MKTSAEYIALEDKYGAHNYHPLPVVLAKGEGVFVWDVEGKKYYDFLSAYSAVNQGHCHPKIINALTEQAKKLTLTSRAFHNDTLGNYEKYICEYFNFDKVLPMNSGAEAVETAIKLCRKYAYEKLGIEENKAEIIVCENNFHGRTTTIISFSNDKDARKNFGPYTDGFIKIEYDNLEVLEDVLKNNSNIAGFLVE
;
A
#
# COMPACT_ATOMS: atom_id res chain seq x y z
N MET A 1 -11.65 0.47 33.81
CA MET A 1 -11.25 0.27 32.40
C MET A 1 -11.21 -1.21 32.12
N LYS A 2 -11.44 -1.65 30.89
CA LYS A 2 -11.28 -3.06 30.51
C LYS A 2 -9.81 -3.44 30.53
N THR A 3 -9.51 -4.70 30.85
CA THR A 3 -8.17 -5.28 30.77
C THR A 3 -7.82 -5.70 29.34
N SER A 4 -6.55 -5.95 29.06
CA SER A 4 -6.11 -6.52 27.77
C SER A 4 -6.88 -7.80 27.43
N ALA A 5 -7.09 -8.69 28.40
CA ALA A 5 -7.85 -9.93 28.19
C ALA A 5 -9.31 -9.67 27.75
N GLU A 6 -9.97 -8.66 28.33
CA GLU A 6 -11.34 -8.30 27.96
C GLU A 6 -11.42 -7.68 26.55
N TYR A 7 -10.42 -6.87 26.13
CA TYR A 7 -10.35 -6.34 24.77
C TYR A 7 -10.08 -7.44 23.75
N ILE A 8 -9.11 -8.32 24.02
CA ILE A 8 -8.79 -9.46 23.15
C ILE A 8 -10.01 -10.37 22.99
N ALA A 9 -10.71 -10.70 24.07
CA ALA A 9 -11.94 -11.51 24.02
C ALA A 9 -13.06 -10.86 23.18
N LEU A 10 -13.14 -9.53 23.15
CA LEU A 10 -14.08 -8.81 22.27
C LEU A 10 -13.69 -8.93 20.81
N GLU A 11 -12.41 -8.75 20.51
CA GLU A 11 -11.89 -8.89 19.15
C GLU A 11 -12.02 -10.32 18.65
N ASP A 12 -11.69 -11.32 19.47
CA ASP A 12 -11.88 -12.74 19.16
C ASP A 12 -13.35 -13.10 18.89
N LYS A 13 -14.28 -12.46 19.60
CA LYS A 13 -15.70 -12.73 19.42
C LYS A 13 -16.29 -12.14 18.15
N TYR A 14 -15.83 -10.94 17.75
CA TYR A 14 -16.47 -10.16 16.68
C TYR A 14 -15.57 -9.94 15.45
N GLY A 15 -14.26 -10.16 15.57
CA GLY A 15 -13.29 -10.04 14.48
C GLY A 15 -13.29 -11.25 13.54
N ALA A 16 -12.78 -11.07 12.34
CA ALA A 16 -12.72 -12.11 11.31
C ALA A 16 -11.47 -13.02 11.41
N HIS A 17 -10.62 -12.84 12.40
CA HIS A 17 -9.40 -13.63 12.65
C HIS A 17 -8.44 -13.74 11.45
N ASN A 18 -8.38 -12.71 10.64
CA ASN A 18 -7.49 -12.65 9.48
C ASN A 18 -6.03 -12.31 9.85
N TYR A 19 -5.76 -12.01 11.11
CA TYR A 19 -4.45 -11.82 11.71
C TYR A 19 -4.34 -12.57 13.04
N HIS A 20 -3.10 -12.81 13.47
CA HIS A 20 -2.78 -13.31 14.82
C HIS A 20 -1.95 -12.26 15.57
N PRO A 21 -2.59 -11.22 16.14
CA PRO A 21 -1.88 -10.15 16.83
C PRO A 21 -1.12 -10.65 18.06
N LEU A 22 -0.07 -9.94 18.45
CA LEU A 22 0.55 -10.14 19.76
C LEU A 22 -0.44 -9.82 20.87
N PRO A 23 -0.37 -10.49 22.04
CA PRO A 23 -1.32 -10.31 23.15
C PRO A 23 -1.05 -9.00 23.93
N VAL A 24 -1.00 -7.89 23.22
CA VAL A 24 -0.77 -6.54 23.76
C VAL A 24 -1.83 -5.60 23.19
N VAL A 25 -2.55 -4.90 24.05
CA VAL A 25 -3.59 -3.96 23.67
C VAL A 25 -3.07 -2.52 23.82
N LEU A 26 -2.60 -1.94 22.73
CA LEU A 26 -2.05 -0.58 22.74
C LEU A 26 -3.17 0.47 22.83
N ALA A 27 -3.00 1.47 23.69
CA ALA A 27 -4.00 2.50 23.98
C ALA A 27 -3.48 3.94 23.82
N LYS A 28 -2.18 4.15 23.89
CA LYS A 28 -1.56 5.47 23.75
C LYS A 28 -0.28 5.39 22.93
N GLY A 29 0.01 6.43 22.16
CA GLY A 29 1.28 6.61 21.45
C GLY A 29 1.79 8.04 21.57
N GLU A 30 3.11 8.21 21.69
CA GLU A 30 3.78 9.51 21.75
C GLU A 30 5.23 9.38 21.27
N GLY A 31 5.59 10.02 20.17
CA GLY A 31 6.90 9.88 19.56
C GLY A 31 7.20 8.41 19.22
N VAL A 32 8.29 7.89 19.75
CA VAL A 32 8.73 6.49 19.55
C VAL A 32 8.12 5.50 20.56
N PHE A 33 7.27 5.96 21.44
CA PHE A 33 6.72 5.15 22.53
C PHE A 33 5.24 4.84 22.33
N VAL A 34 4.86 3.65 22.77
CA VAL A 34 3.46 3.23 22.90
C VAL A 34 3.22 2.66 24.31
N TRP A 35 1.96 2.71 24.76
CA TRP A 35 1.53 2.16 26.06
C TRP A 35 0.33 1.26 25.86
N ASP A 36 0.31 0.15 26.56
CA ASP A 36 -0.85 -0.69 26.62
C ASP A 36 -1.94 -0.14 27.59
N VAL A 37 -3.07 -0.83 27.65
CA VAL A 37 -4.19 -0.44 28.52
C VAL A 37 -3.88 -0.60 30.02
N GLU A 38 -2.88 -1.36 30.41
CA GLU A 38 -2.36 -1.50 31.76
C GLU A 38 -1.32 -0.40 32.10
N GLY A 39 -0.95 0.44 31.11
CA GLY A 39 -0.01 1.53 31.28
C GLY A 39 1.46 1.15 31.13
N LYS A 40 1.77 -0.08 30.69
CA LYS A 40 3.13 -0.49 30.42
C LYS A 40 3.64 0.17 29.15
N LYS A 41 4.85 0.72 29.19
CA LYS A 41 5.51 1.44 28.11
C LYS A 41 6.37 0.52 27.26
N TYR A 42 6.33 0.72 25.96
CA TYR A 42 7.15 0.01 24.96
C TYR A 42 7.79 1.00 23.98
N TYR A 43 8.91 0.60 23.38
CA TYR A 43 9.40 1.22 22.16
C TYR A 43 8.67 0.61 20.96
N ASP A 44 8.22 1.45 20.05
CA ASP A 44 7.64 0.99 18.79
C ASP A 44 8.70 0.93 17.68
N PHE A 45 9.29 -0.24 17.49
CA PHE A 45 10.24 -0.48 16.39
C PHE A 45 9.56 -0.93 15.09
N LEU A 46 8.26 -1.18 15.12
CA LEU A 46 7.50 -1.58 13.93
C LEU A 46 6.96 -0.35 13.17
N SER A 47 6.57 0.70 13.90
CA SER A 47 6.06 1.97 13.36
C SER A 47 4.96 1.79 12.29
N ALA A 48 4.06 0.82 12.48
CA ALA A 48 3.04 0.43 11.51
C ALA A 48 3.63 0.19 10.10
N TYR A 49 4.72 -0.59 10.01
CA TYR A 49 5.49 -0.82 8.79
C TYR A 49 5.97 0.48 8.14
N SER A 50 6.58 1.34 8.94
CA SER A 50 7.09 2.68 8.57
C SER A 50 6.03 3.75 8.26
N ALA A 51 4.75 3.46 8.39
CA ALA A 51 3.70 4.47 8.19
C ALA A 51 3.70 5.57 9.26
N VAL A 52 4.24 5.28 10.46
CA VAL A 52 4.36 6.22 11.59
C VAL A 52 5.81 6.66 11.80
N ASN A 53 6.58 6.79 10.73
CA ASN A 53 8.01 7.16 10.77
C ASN A 53 8.30 8.53 11.37
N GLN A 54 7.31 9.43 11.46
CA GLN A 54 7.41 10.73 12.13
C GLN A 54 7.13 10.66 13.64
N GLY A 55 6.85 9.46 14.15
CA GLY A 55 6.45 9.21 15.52
C GLY A 55 4.94 9.35 15.75
N HIS A 56 4.47 8.67 16.79
CA HIS A 56 3.06 8.72 17.20
C HIS A 56 2.67 10.12 17.65
N CYS A 57 1.48 10.55 17.23
CA CYS A 57 0.85 11.83 17.62
C CYS A 57 1.78 13.04 17.41
N HIS A 58 2.53 13.08 16.31
CA HIS A 58 3.42 14.21 16.03
C HIS A 58 2.62 15.53 16.04
N PRO A 59 2.98 16.53 16.86
CA PRO A 59 2.11 17.67 17.14
C PRO A 59 1.77 18.51 15.90
N LYS A 60 2.70 18.68 14.96
CA LYS A 60 2.43 19.41 13.71
C LYS A 60 1.40 18.68 12.82
N ILE A 61 1.48 17.34 12.76
CA ILE A 61 0.58 16.52 11.94
C ILE A 61 -0.81 16.52 12.56
N ILE A 62 -0.91 16.28 13.88
CA ILE A 62 -2.19 16.31 14.61
C ILE A 62 -2.85 17.68 14.53
N ASN A 63 -2.10 18.76 14.67
CA ASN A 63 -2.64 20.11 14.55
C ASN A 63 -3.20 20.37 13.14
N ALA A 64 -2.44 20.05 12.09
CA ALA A 64 -2.88 20.22 10.70
C ALA A 64 -4.15 19.42 10.41
N LEU A 65 -4.22 18.16 10.87
CA LEU A 65 -5.42 17.32 10.75
C LEU A 65 -6.63 17.95 11.47
N THR A 66 -6.44 18.38 12.72
CA THR A 66 -7.51 18.94 13.56
C THR A 66 -8.05 20.23 12.97
N GLU A 67 -7.20 21.15 12.53
CA GLU A 67 -7.60 22.41 11.93
C GLU A 67 -8.32 22.20 10.59
N GLN A 68 -7.81 21.31 9.75
CA GLN A 68 -8.49 20.99 8.48
C GLN A 68 -9.84 20.29 8.72
N ALA A 69 -9.94 19.38 9.67
CA ALA A 69 -11.18 18.67 9.99
C ALA A 69 -12.29 19.60 10.49
N LYS A 70 -11.94 20.68 11.22
CA LYS A 70 -12.90 21.72 11.63
C LYS A 70 -13.39 22.56 10.45
N LYS A 71 -12.59 22.69 9.39
CA LYS A 71 -12.90 23.54 8.22
C LYS A 71 -13.68 22.76 7.16
N LEU A 72 -13.14 21.62 6.72
CA LEU A 72 -13.72 20.78 5.66
C LEU A 72 -13.08 19.39 5.71
N THR A 73 -13.90 18.36 5.93
CA THR A 73 -13.42 16.99 6.10
C THR A 73 -13.29 16.22 4.79
N LEU A 74 -14.31 16.32 3.92
CA LEU A 74 -14.38 15.54 2.69
C LEU A 74 -15.15 16.29 1.62
N THR A 75 -14.67 16.21 0.37
CA THR A 75 -15.40 16.62 -0.83
C THR A 75 -15.42 15.48 -1.85
N SER A 76 -16.49 15.41 -2.66
CA SER A 76 -16.46 14.58 -3.85
C SER A 76 -15.42 15.10 -4.87
N ARG A 77 -14.85 14.21 -5.67
CA ARG A 77 -14.01 14.58 -6.82
C ARG A 77 -14.77 15.37 -7.91
N ALA A 78 -16.07 15.50 -7.78
CA ALA A 78 -16.87 16.39 -8.62
C ALA A 78 -16.58 17.90 -8.35
N PHE A 79 -15.90 18.21 -7.26
CA PHE A 79 -15.51 19.57 -6.88
C PHE A 79 -14.01 19.70 -6.71
N HIS A 80 -13.48 20.88 -6.95
CA HIS A 80 -12.15 21.27 -6.50
C HIS A 80 -12.20 21.66 -5.01
N ASN A 81 -11.05 21.55 -4.34
CA ASN A 81 -10.85 22.08 -2.99
C ASN A 81 -9.51 22.82 -2.90
N ASP A 82 -9.32 23.57 -1.85
CA ASP A 82 -8.15 24.43 -1.67
C ASP A 82 -6.90 23.73 -1.16
N THR A 83 -6.96 22.42 -0.92
CA THR A 83 -5.87 21.63 -0.34
C THR A 83 -5.17 20.73 -1.37
N LEU A 84 -5.95 20.05 -2.21
CA LEU A 84 -5.44 19.00 -3.10
C LEU A 84 -4.38 19.51 -4.10
N GLY A 85 -4.65 20.64 -4.77
CA GLY A 85 -3.71 21.20 -5.75
C GLY A 85 -2.37 21.60 -5.12
N ASN A 86 -2.37 22.07 -3.88
CA ASN A 86 -1.14 22.37 -3.13
C ASN A 86 -0.35 21.10 -2.82
N TYR A 87 -1.04 20.02 -2.42
CA TYR A 87 -0.42 18.72 -2.18
C TYR A 87 0.17 18.14 -3.48
N GLU A 88 -0.60 18.16 -4.56
CA GLU A 88 -0.17 17.65 -5.87
C GLU A 88 1.08 18.39 -6.36
N LYS A 89 1.09 19.71 -6.27
CA LYS A 89 2.27 20.53 -6.61
C LYS A 89 3.48 20.13 -5.77
N TYR A 90 3.33 20.07 -4.44
CA TYR A 90 4.43 19.71 -3.54
C TYR A 90 5.03 18.35 -3.87
N ILE A 91 4.20 17.34 -4.08
CA ILE A 91 4.66 15.97 -4.39
C ILE A 91 5.36 15.91 -5.75
N CYS A 92 4.82 16.56 -6.77
CA CYS A 92 5.44 16.62 -8.10
C CYS A 92 6.82 17.30 -8.04
N GLU A 93 6.93 18.43 -7.35
CA GLU A 93 8.21 19.13 -7.19
C GLU A 93 9.21 18.33 -6.35
N TYR A 94 8.76 17.68 -5.27
CA TYR A 94 9.62 16.90 -4.37
C TYR A 94 10.22 15.67 -5.03
N PHE A 95 9.41 14.92 -5.78
CA PHE A 95 9.84 13.68 -6.45
C PHE A 95 10.26 13.88 -7.92
N ASN A 96 10.19 15.11 -8.44
CA ASN A 96 10.52 15.45 -9.84
C ASN A 96 9.68 14.67 -10.87
N PHE A 97 8.37 14.66 -10.68
CA PHE A 97 7.40 14.12 -11.64
C PHE A 97 6.45 15.20 -12.15
N ASP A 98 5.95 15.05 -13.37
CA ASP A 98 5.01 16.02 -13.96
C ASP A 98 3.62 15.96 -13.35
N LYS A 99 3.17 14.79 -12.91
CA LYS A 99 1.82 14.53 -12.42
C LYS A 99 1.82 13.52 -11.28
N VAL A 100 0.84 13.66 -10.39
CA VAL A 100 0.53 12.71 -9.33
C VAL A 100 -0.94 12.34 -9.36
N LEU A 101 -1.26 11.11 -9.02
CA LEU A 101 -2.62 10.61 -8.84
C LEU A 101 -2.74 9.97 -7.46
N PRO A 102 -3.20 10.70 -6.44
CA PRO A 102 -3.37 10.17 -5.09
C PRO A 102 -4.47 9.11 -5.03
N MET A 103 -4.22 8.05 -4.27
CA MET A 103 -5.15 6.96 -3.97
C MET A 103 -5.38 6.83 -2.47
N ASN A 104 -6.42 6.09 -2.06
CA ASN A 104 -6.76 5.92 -0.65
C ASN A 104 -5.86 4.90 0.06
N SER A 105 -5.32 3.94 -0.67
CA SER A 105 -4.46 2.89 -0.13
C SER A 105 -3.35 2.50 -1.10
N GLY A 106 -2.31 1.82 -0.57
CA GLY A 106 -1.24 1.26 -1.41
C GLY A 106 -1.75 0.25 -2.43
N ALA A 107 -2.70 -0.60 -2.04
CA ALA A 107 -3.31 -1.57 -2.96
C ALA A 107 -4.05 -0.88 -4.12
N GLU A 108 -4.79 0.20 -3.86
CA GLU A 108 -5.43 0.99 -4.93
C GLU A 108 -4.40 1.67 -5.84
N ALA A 109 -3.29 2.16 -5.28
CA ALA A 109 -2.21 2.75 -6.05
C ALA A 109 -1.55 1.71 -6.97
N VAL A 110 -1.27 0.52 -6.47
CA VAL A 110 -0.72 -0.61 -7.25
C VAL A 110 -1.69 -1.03 -8.36
N GLU A 111 -2.97 -1.24 -8.07
CA GLU A 111 -3.99 -1.59 -9.07
C GLU A 111 -4.10 -0.50 -10.15
N THR A 112 -4.01 0.76 -9.77
CA THR A 112 -4.03 1.88 -10.71
C THR A 112 -2.77 1.90 -11.56
N ALA A 113 -1.59 1.67 -10.99
CA ALA A 113 -0.33 1.60 -11.72
C ALA A 113 -0.35 0.46 -12.75
N ILE A 114 -0.83 -0.74 -12.38
CA ILE A 114 -1.02 -1.88 -13.29
C ILE A 114 -1.94 -1.49 -14.45
N LYS A 115 -3.07 -0.87 -14.18
CA LYS A 115 -4.02 -0.42 -15.22
C LYS A 115 -3.41 0.61 -16.15
N LEU A 116 -2.71 1.61 -15.62
CA LEU A 116 -2.06 2.66 -16.41
C LEU A 116 -0.95 2.08 -17.27
N CYS A 117 -0.14 1.18 -16.72
CA CYS A 117 0.92 0.47 -17.43
C CYS A 117 0.38 -0.28 -18.64
N ARG A 118 -0.66 -1.08 -18.46
CA ARG A 118 -1.35 -1.80 -19.54
C ARG A 118 -1.96 -0.86 -20.57
N LYS A 119 -2.66 0.17 -20.14
CA LYS A 119 -3.26 1.17 -21.05
C LYS A 119 -2.20 1.86 -21.90
N TYR A 120 -1.10 2.28 -21.28
CA TYR A 120 0.02 2.89 -22.00
C TYR A 120 0.65 1.93 -23.01
N ALA A 121 0.84 0.69 -22.64
CA ALA A 121 1.37 -0.35 -23.52
C ALA A 121 0.52 -0.54 -24.78
N TYR A 122 -0.79 -0.60 -24.66
CA TYR A 122 -1.71 -0.75 -25.78
C TYR A 122 -1.80 0.51 -26.64
N GLU A 123 -1.91 1.68 -26.02
CA GLU A 123 -2.16 2.93 -26.75
C GLU A 123 -0.89 3.60 -27.30
N LYS A 124 0.28 3.33 -26.71
CA LYS A 124 1.52 4.04 -27.02
C LYS A 124 2.67 3.13 -27.47
N LEU A 125 2.77 1.91 -26.94
CA LEU A 125 3.86 1.00 -27.30
C LEU A 125 3.48 0.03 -28.42
N GLY A 126 2.21 -0.01 -28.82
CA GLY A 126 1.74 -0.88 -29.89
C GLY A 126 1.65 -2.37 -29.50
N ILE A 127 1.65 -2.69 -28.23
CA ILE A 127 1.40 -4.06 -27.75
C ILE A 127 -0.06 -4.42 -28.07
N GLU A 128 -0.27 -5.63 -28.59
CA GLU A 128 -1.61 -6.15 -28.87
C GLU A 128 -2.46 -6.21 -27.61
N GLU A 129 -3.72 -5.86 -27.73
CA GLU A 129 -4.68 -5.89 -26.60
C GLU A 129 -4.69 -7.25 -25.90
N ASN A 130 -4.68 -7.24 -24.57
CA ASN A 130 -4.60 -8.41 -23.67
C ASN A 130 -3.26 -9.18 -23.71
N LYS A 131 -2.21 -8.63 -24.34
CA LYS A 131 -0.87 -9.26 -24.38
C LYS A 131 0.16 -8.56 -23.48
N ALA A 132 -0.18 -7.41 -22.90
CA ALA A 132 0.76 -6.68 -22.02
C ALA A 132 1.09 -7.49 -20.76
N GLU A 133 2.39 -7.63 -20.48
CA GLU A 133 2.94 -8.32 -19.32
C GLU A 133 3.72 -7.36 -18.44
N ILE A 134 3.62 -7.57 -17.13
CA ILE A 134 4.33 -6.78 -16.11
C ILE A 134 5.28 -7.71 -15.37
N ILE A 135 6.56 -7.31 -15.32
CA ILE A 135 7.56 -8.01 -14.53
C ILE A 135 7.36 -7.66 -13.05
N VAL A 136 7.44 -8.65 -12.17
CA VAL A 136 7.40 -8.50 -10.71
C VAL A 136 8.50 -9.34 -10.07
N CYS A 137 8.95 -8.97 -8.88
CA CYS A 137 9.90 -9.80 -8.15
C CYS A 137 9.20 -10.92 -7.39
N GLU A 138 9.89 -12.04 -7.18
CA GLU A 138 9.44 -13.07 -6.24
C GLU A 138 9.44 -12.54 -4.80
N ASN A 139 8.59 -13.13 -3.95
CA ASN A 139 8.43 -12.76 -2.54
C ASN A 139 8.02 -11.29 -2.30
N ASN A 140 7.38 -10.67 -3.30
CA ASN A 140 6.85 -9.32 -3.21
C ASN A 140 5.65 -9.21 -2.27
N PHE A 141 5.38 -7.98 -1.79
CA PHE A 141 4.13 -7.64 -1.13
C PHE A 141 3.57 -6.32 -1.67
N HIS A 142 2.61 -6.38 -2.56
CA HIS A 142 1.96 -5.20 -3.15
C HIS A 142 0.51 -5.00 -2.68
N GLY A 143 0.01 -5.83 -1.79
CA GLY A 143 -1.36 -5.84 -1.27
C GLY A 143 -2.05 -7.18 -1.38
N ARG A 144 -3.37 -7.20 -1.21
CA ARG A 144 -4.17 -8.44 -1.14
C ARG A 144 -5.42 -8.43 -2.03
N THR A 145 -5.46 -7.60 -3.07
CA THR A 145 -6.52 -7.63 -4.07
C THR A 145 -6.39 -8.87 -4.95
N THR A 146 -7.45 -9.23 -5.66
CA THR A 146 -7.47 -10.41 -6.55
C THR A 146 -6.41 -10.34 -7.65
N THR A 147 -6.12 -9.14 -8.20
CA THR A 147 -5.04 -8.96 -9.17
C THR A 147 -3.67 -9.14 -8.50
N ILE A 148 -3.45 -8.49 -7.36
CA ILE A 148 -2.14 -8.51 -6.68
C ILE A 148 -1.78 -9.92 -6.20
N ILE A 149 -2.71 -10.68 -5.63
CA ILE A 149 -2.42 -12.05 -5.22
C ILE A 149 -2.10 -12.99 -6.39
N SER A 150 -2.46 -12.62 -7.62
CA SER A 150 -2.16 -13.41 -8.81
C SER A 150 -0.65 -13.59 -9.04
N PHE A 151 0.15 -12.62 -8.64
CA PHE A 151 1.62 -12.69 -8.73
C PHE A 151 2.34 -12.81 -7.38
N SER A 152 1.63 -12.98 -6.27
CA SER A 152 2.24 -13.28 -4.97
C SER A 152 2.82 -14.70 -4.92
N ASN A 153 3.86 -14.90 -4.11
CA ASN A 153 4.39 -16.22 -3.75
C ASN A 153 3.82 -16.75 -2.44
N ASP A 154 3.11 -15.90 -1.68
CA ASP A 154 2.48 -16.27 -0.41
C ASP A 154 1.33 -17.26 -0.64
N LYS A 155 1.50 -18.48 -0.13
CA LYS A 155 0.51 -19.55 -0.27
C LYS A 155 -0.79 -19.24 0.46
N ASP A 156 -0.72 -18.57 1.60
CA ASP A 156 -1.89 -18.25 2.41
C ASP A 156 -2.70 -17.13 1.76
N ALA A 157 -2.04 -16.17 1.10
CA ALA A 157 -2.71 -15.13 0.33
C ALA A 157 -3.37 -15.66 -0.96
N ARG A 158 -2.93 -16.81 -1.48
CA ARG A 158 -3.42 -17.37 -2.76
C ARG A 158 -4.40 -18.51 -2.62
N LYS A 159 -4.23 -19.39 -1.64
CA LYS A 159 -5.00 -20.63 -1.54
C LYS A 159 -6.51 -20.36 -1.52
N ASN A 160 -7.22 -20.93 -2.48
CA ASN A 160 -8.68 -20.85 -2.65
C ASN A 160 -9.24 -19.45 -3.00
N PHE A 161 -8.40 -18.52 -3.48
CA PHE A 161 -8.81 -17.17 -3.90
C PHE A 161 -8.76 -16.94 -5.42
N GLY A 162 -8.52 -18.00 -6.23
CA GLY A 162 -8.63 -17.91 -7.69
C GLY A 162 -10.08 -17.71 -8.19
N PRO A 163 -10.27 -17.44 -9.50
CA PRO A 163 -9.27 -17.46 -10.57
C PRO A 163 -8.27 -16.30 -10.50
N TYR A 164 -7.05 -16.56 -10.98
CA TYR A 164 -5.97 -15.56 -10.96
C TYR A 164 -5.92 -14.78 -12.28
N THR A 165 -5.47 -13.52 -12.19
CA THR A 165 -5.27 -12.66 -13.35
C THR A 165 -3.91 -12.97 -14.00
N ASP A 166 -3.89 -13.15 -15.31
CA ASP A 166 -2.67 -13.36 -16.11
C ASP A 166 -1.95 -12.04 -16.44
N GLY A 167 -0.79 -12.15 -17.10
CA GLY A 167 0.00 -11.03 -17.57
C GLY A 167 1.04 -10.55 -16.55
N PHE A 168 1.60 -11.47 -15.76
CA PHE A 168 2.70 -11.19 -14.84
C PHE A 168 3.83 -12.20 -14.99
N ILE A 169 5.06 -11.69 -15.11
CA ILE A 169 6.29 -12.48 -15.14
C ILE A 169 7.00 -12.27 -13.82
N LYS A 170 7.22 -13.36 -13.06
CA LYS A 170 7.96 -13.30 -11.80
C LYS A 170 9.43 -13.62 -12.05
N ILE A 171 10.30 -12.76 -11.52
CA ILE A 171 11.75 -12.94 -11.53
C ILE A 171 12.30 -12.90 -10.11
N GLU A 172 13.45 -13.48 -9.89
CA GLU A 172 14.16 -13.38 -8.62
C GLU A 172 14.57 -11.92 -8.34
N TYR A 173 14.44 -11.49 -7.08
CA TYR A 173 14.87 -10.15 -6.66
C TYR A 173 16.41 -10.01 -6.82
N ASP A 174 16.86 -8.84 -7.26
CA ASP A 174 18.28 -8.51 -7.50
C ASP A 174 18.96 -9.37 -8.58
N ASN A 175 18.19 -10.00 -9.47
CA ASN A 175 18.73 -10.77 -10.59
C ASN A 175 18.65 -9.96 -11.89
N LEU A 176 19.67 -9.14 -12.13
CA LEU A 176 19.74 -8.27 -13.30
C LEU A 176 19.89 -9.04 -14.61
N GLU A 177 20.53 -10.20 -14.61
CA GLU A 177 20.72 -11.02 -15.81
C GLU A 177 19.38 -11.54 -16.33
N VAL A 178 18.53 -12.06 -15.43
CA VAL A 178 17.18 -12.52 -15.78
C VAL A 178 16.30 -11.36 -16.22
N LEU A 179 16.37 -10.21 -15.55
CA LEU A 179 15.64 -9.02 -15.95
C LEU A 179 16.02 -8.57 -17.37
N GLU A 180 17.31 -8.52 -17.66
CA GLU A 180 17.82 -8.13 -18.98
C GLU A 180 17.38 -9.13 -20.06
N ASP A 181 17.44 -10.44 -19.77
CA ASP A 181 17.00 -11.49 -20.70
C ASP A 181 15.51 -11.37 -21.02
N VAL A 182 14.66 -11.20 -20.02
CA VAL A 182 13.21 -11.01 -20.20
C VAL A 182 12.92 -9.76 -21.03
N LEU A 183 13.58 -8.65 -20.73
CA LEU A 183 13.40 -7.39 -21.47
C LEU A 183 13.88 -7.48 -22.93
N LYS A 184 14.92 -8.26 -23.23
CA LYS A 184 15.44 -8.43 -24.60
C LYS A 184 14.57 -9.38 -25.44
N ASN A 185 14.02 -10.40 -24.82
CA ASN A 185 13.35 -11.49 -25.54
C ASN A 185 11.82 -11.41 -25.52
N ASN A 186 11.22 -10.47 -24.79
CA ASN A 186 9.79 -10.31 -24.70
C ASN A 186 9.34 -8.87 -25.02
N SER A 187 8.78 -8.68 -26.19
CA SER A 187 8.29 -7.39 -26.67
C SER A 187 6.96 -6.95 -26.03
N ASN A 188 6.32 -7.79 -25.21
CA ASN A 188 5.05 -7.50 -24.56
C ASN A 188 5.22 -6.89 -23.16
N ILE A 189 6.44 -6.62 -22.73
CA ILE A 189 6.69 -6.04 -21.42
C ILE A 189 6.19 -4.60 -21.37
N ALA A 190 5.19 -4.37 -20.55
CA ALA A 190 4.58 -3.08 -20.29
C ALA A 190 5.26 -2.30 -19.16
N GLY A 191 5.88 -2.99 -18.22
CA GLY A 191 6.55 -2.38 -17.08
C GLY A 191 7.17 -3.36 -16.11
N PHE A 192 7.89 -2.81 -15.14
CA PHE A 192 8.49 -3.53 -14.02
C PHE A 192 7.97 -2.95 -12.71
N LEU A 193 7.32 -3.76 -11.91
CA LEU A 193 6.77 -3.41 -10.61
C LEU A 193 7.66 -4.02 -9.51
N VAL A 194 8.27 -3.17 -8.71
CA VAL A 194 9.22 -3.53 -7.65
C VAL A 194 8.89 -2.79 -6.37
N GLU A 195 9.12 -3.42 -5.23
CA GLU A 195 8.96 -2.89 -3.87
C GLU A 195 10.33 -2.56 -3.26
#